data_d28e563debf5534f00c2ef5e0f30446a
#
_entry.id   d28e563debf5534f00c2ef5e0f30446a
#
_cell.length_a   1.000
_cell.length_b   1.000
_cell.length_c   1.000
_cell.angle_alpha   90.00
_cell.angle_beta   90.00
_cell.angle_gamma   90.00
#
_symmetry.space_group_name_H-M   'P 1'
#
loop_
_entity.id
_entity.type
_entity.pdbx_description
1 polymer ?
#
loop_
_entity_poly.entity_id
_entity_poly.type
_entity_poly.pdbx_seq_one_letter_code
_entity_poly.pdbx_strand_id
1 'polypeptide(L)'
;MNKEQIIKILKVMIIATLIMLIFEIIFSIDAVNDFFSNLITSSSGVVVYLIIWAIMFLQVTILNIPAYVILSASVSIGIDCFSWQYLLTVISAYMTGCILAYWLGRWFGVKAVKWCAGSQEDYDKWSEFLNKKGKIWYFATVLFPFFPDDLLCLVAGGVKFNFGFYAIANFIGRSIGLVTMIAVLKGIGFIGGGFPFMIIVWTVALLAEIIAWLVLKYKKGGKNES
;
A
#
# COMPACT_ATOMS: atom_id res chain seq x y z
N MET A 1 -14.26 17.59 -6.98
CA MET A 1 -14.11 16.22 -7.53
C MET A 1 -15.44 15.84 -8.16
N ASN A 2 -15.46 15.49 -9.44
CA ASN A 2 -16.70 15.12 -10.13
C ASN A 2 -17.15 13.72 -9.67
N LYS A 3 -18.47 13.47 -9.61
CA LYS A 3 -19.08 12.21 -9.18
C LYS A 3 -18.54 10.98 -9.94
N GLU A 4 -18.22 11.15 -11.23
CA GLU A 4 -17.60 10.08 -12.05
C GLU A 4 -16.18 9.73 -11.60
N GLN A 5 -15.41 10.72 -11.14
CA GLN A 5 -14.09 10.49 -10.59
C GLN A 5 -14.18 9.73 -9.26
N ILE A 6 -15.16 10.04 -8.40
CA ILE A 6 -15.38 9.30 -7.14
C ILE A 6 -15.75 7.85 -7.43
N ILE A 7 -16.62 7.58 -8.40
CA ILE A 7 -17.00 6.22 -8.79
C ILE A 7 -15.80 5.43 -9.33
N LYS A 8 -14.92 6.07 -10.12
CA LYS A 8 -13.69 5.41 -10.60
C LYS A 8 -12.74 5.09 -9.46
N ILE A 9 -12.54 6.02 -8.53
CA ILE A 9 -11.70 5.81 -7.34
C ILE A 9 -12.25 4.66 -6.50
N LEU A 10 -13.55 4.65 -6.22
CA LEU A 10 -14.19 3.57 -5.46
C LEU A 10 -14.03 2.20 -6.13
N LYS A 11 -14.09 2.12 -7.47
CA LYS A 11 -13.82 0.87 -8.18
C LYS A 11 -12.39 0.37 -7.96
N VAL A 12 -11.42 1.27 -8.01
CA VAL A 12 -10.01 0.93 -7.76
C VAL A 12 -9.82 0.49 -6.32
N MET A 13 -10.46 1.16 -5.35
CA MET A 13 -10.42 0.77 -3.94
C MET A 13 -11.02 -0.61 -3.73
N ILE A 14 -12.20 -0.90 -4.28
CA ILE A 14 -12.84 -2.22 -4.20
C ILE A 14 -11.92 -3.31 -4.74
N ILE A 15 -11.27 -3.10 -5.88
CA ILE A 15 -10.33 -4.07 -6.45
C ILE A 15 -9.13 -4.27 -5.52
N ALA A 16 -8.57 -3.18 -4.99
CA ALA A 16 -7.46 -3.25 -4.05
C ALA A 16 -7.84 -4.02 -2.77
N THR A 17 -8.99 -3.72 -2.19
CA THR A 17 -9.50 -4.40 -0.98
C THR A 17 -9.78 -5.88 -1.24
N LEU A 18 -10.29 -6.24 -2.44
CA LEU A 18 -10.46 -7.64 -2.84
C LEU A 18 -9.12 -8.38 -2.94
N ILE A 19 -8.13 -7.76 -3.53
CA ILE A 19 -6.78 -8.33 -3.62
C ILE A 19 -6.21 -8.55 -2.22
N MET A 20 -6.37 -7.57 -1.33
CA MET A 20 -5.95 -7.66 0.06
C MET A 20 -6.62 -8.84 0.78
N LEU A 21 -7.94 -8.97 0.62
CA LEU A 21 -8.70 -10.07 1.22
C LEU A 21 -8.23 -11.44 0.71
N ILE A 22 -7.96 -11.57 -0.58
CA ILE A 22 -7.44 -12.81 -1.18
C ILE A 22 -6.08 -13.16 -0.58
N PHE A 23 -5.16 -12.20 -0.46
CA PHE A 23 -3.86 -12.43 0.17
C PHE A 23 -4.00 -12.87 1.63
N GLU A 24 -4.87 -12.23 2.40
CA GLU A 24 -5.12 -12.60 3.80
C GLU A 24 -5.64 -14.04 3.92
N ILE A 25 -6.58 -14.43 3.05
CA ILE A 25 -7.09 -15.81 3.00
C ILE A 25 -5.96 -16.79 2.66
N ILE A 26 -5.13 -16.48 1.66
CA ILE A 26 -4.00 -17.36 1.27
C ILE A 26 -3.03 -17.53 2.44
N PHE A 27 -2.67 -16.44 3.12
CA PHE A 27 -1.75 -16.50 4.26
C PHE A 27 -2.38 -17.06 5.54
N SER A 28 -3.71 -17.17 5.62
CA SER A 28 -4.39 -17.88 6.71
C SER A 28 -4.38 -19.41 6.55
N ILE A 29 -3.96 -19.93 5.39
CA ILE A 29 -3.83 -21.38 5.15
C ILE A 29 -2.60 -21.90 5.91
N ASP A 30 -2.81 -22.86 6.80
CA ASP A 30 -1.76 -23.42 7.67
C ASP A 30 -0.54 -23.89 6.87
N ALA A 31 -0.74 -24.56 5.73
CA ALA A 31 0.35 -25.03 4.88
C ALA A 31 1.25 -23.89 4.34
N VAL A 32 0.68 -22.74 4.04
CA VAL A 32 1.42 -21.55 3.59
C VAL A 32 2.18 -20.94 4.76
N ASN A 33 1.52 -20.82 5.90
CA ASN A 33 2.10 -20.29 7.12
C ASN A 33 3.27 -21.17 7.61
N ASP A 34 3.08 -22.49 7.62
CA ASP A 34 4.10 -23.47 7.97
C ASP A 34 5.30 -23.44 7.01
N PHE A 35 5.05 -23.28 5.70
CA PHE A 35 6.13 -23.15 4.72
C PHE A 35 7.01 -21.93 5.02
N PHE A 36 6.41 -20.77 5.23
CA PHE A 36 7.17 -19.56 5.56
C PHE A 36 7.83 -19.64 6.94
N SER A 37 7.14 -20.19 7.94
CA SER A 37 7.68 -20.41 9.28
C SER A 37 8.91 -21.33 9.23
N ASN A 38 8.83 -22.44 8.52
CA ASN A 38 9.95 -23.38 8.36
C ASN A 38 11.12 -22.74 7.59
N LEU A 39 10.84 -21.96 6.54
CA LEU A 39 11.87 -21.24 5.80
C LEU A 39 12.63 -20.26 6.70
N ILE A 40 11.93 -19.58 7.59
CA ILE A 40 12.49 -18.59 8.50
C ILE A 40 13.24 -19.26 9.65
N THR A 41 12.66 -20.27 10.28
CA THR A 41 13.26 -20.97 11.42
C THR A 41 14.48 -21.82 11.02
N SER A 42 14.52 -22.35 9.80
CA SER A 42 15.65 -23.11 9.27
C SER A 42 16.79 -22.22 8.76
N SER A 43 16.57 -20.93 8.58
CA SER A 43 17.56 -19.99 8.06
C SER A 43 18.31 -19.29 9.19
N SER A 44 19.56 -18.88 8.96
CA SER A 44 20.26 -17.99 9.89
C SER A 44 19.51 -16.66 9.97
N GLY A 45 19.54 -15.99 11.13
CA GLY A 45 18.81 -14.72 11.33
C GLY A 45 19.08 -13.67 10.26
N VAL A 46 20.30 -13.61 9.73
CA VAL A 46 20.67 -12.67 8.64
C VAL A 46 19.92 -13.01 7.35
N VAL A 47 19.82 -14.28 6.99
CA VAL A 47 19.13 -14.72 5.77
C VAL A 47 17.63 -14.38 5.84
N VAL A 48 17.01 -14.53 7.00
CA VAL A 48 15.61 -14.14 7.23
C VAL A 48 15.40 -12.66 6.93
N TYR A 49 16.24 -11.79 7.48
CA TYR A 49 16.14 -10.34 7.23
C TYR A 49 16.40 -9.98 5.76
N LEU A 50 17.31 -10.68 5.07
CA LEU A 50 17.51 -10.50 3.64
C LEU A 50 16.30 -10.90 2.80
N ILE A 51 15.63 -12.00 3.15
CA ILE A 51 14.40 -12.44 2.49
C ILE A 51 13.30 -11.40 2.70
N ILE A 52 13.07 -10.94 3.93
CA ILE A 52 12.08 -9.90 4.26
C ILE A 52 12.41 -8.63 3.49
N TRP A 53 13.67 -8.22 3.46
CA TRP A 53 14.13 -7.05 2.72
C TRP A 53 13.80 -7.18 1.23
N ALA A 54 14.13 -8.32 0.61
CA ALA A 54 13.89 -8.55 -0.81
C ALA A 54 12.38 -8.53 -1.14
N ILE A 55 11.55 -9.18 -0.33
CA ILE A 55 10.11 -9.21 -0.53
C ILE A 55 9.51 -7.80 -0.36
N MET A 56 9.89 -7.06 0.67
CA MET A 56 9.46 -5.68 0.90
C MET A 56 9.91 -4.73 -0.21
N PHE A 57 11.10 -4.92 -0.75
CA PHE A 57 11.61 -4.15 -1.91
C PHE A 57 10.80 -4.46 -3.17
N LEU A 58 10.58 -5.73 -3.48
CA LEU A 58 9.84 -6.16 -4.66
C LEU A 58 8.36 -5.74 -4.61
N GLN A 59 7.74 -5.77 -3.44
CA GLN A 59 6.35 -5.35 -3.30
C GLN A 59 6.14 -3.88 -3.66
N VAL A 60 7.03 -2.98 -3.27
CA VAL A 60 6.95 -1.55 -3.61
C VAL A 60 7.21 -1.30 -5.10
N THR A 61 8.13 -2.07 -5.70
CA THR A 61 8.62 -1.77 -7.05
C THR A 61 7.85 -2.46 -8.16
N ILE A 62 7.42 -3.71 -7.95
CA ILE A 62 6.90 -4.58 -9.02
C ILE A 62 5.55 -5.18 -8.67
N LEU A 63 5.44 -5.76 -7.47
CA LEU A 63 4.29 -6.60 -7.12
C LEU A 63 3.09 -5.80 -6.64
N ASN A 64 3.30 -4.58 -6.19
CA ASN A 64 2.26 -3.69 -5.63
C ASN A 64 1.36 -4.41 -4.59
N ILE A 65 1.98 -5.31 -3.82
CA ILE A 65 1.34 -6.05 -2.74
C ILE A 65 1.32 -5.13 -1.52
N PRO A 66 0.21 -5.03 -0.81
CA PRO A 66 0.17 -4.19 0.39
C PRO A 66 1.16 -4.63 1.46
N ALA A 67 1.93 -3.69 2.00
CA ALA A 67 2.97 -3.97 2.99
C ALA A 67 2.45 -4.70 4.23
N TYR A 68 1.19 -4.47 4.61
CA TYR A 68 0.60 -5.11 5.78
C TYR A 68 0.57 -6.65 5.67
N VAL A 69 0.49 -7.22 4.46
CA VAL A 69 0.50 -8.68 4.23
C VAL A 69 1.83 -9.27 4.72
N ILE A 70 2.93 -8.61 4.39
CA ILE A 70 4.27 -9.05 4.81
C ILE A 70 4.46 -8.83 6.32
N LEU A 71 3.92 -7.71 6.84
CA LEU A 71 3.98 -7.41 8.26
C LEU A 71 3.12 -8.40 9.08
N SER A 72 1.91 -8.73 8.62
CA SER A 72 1.04 -9.70 9.29
C SER A 72 1.65 -11.10 9.28
N ALA A 73 2.22 -11.53 8.15
CA ALA A 73 2.97 -12.78 8.07
C ALA A 73 4.13 -12.80 9.08
N SER A 74 4.92 -11.71 9.15
CA SER A 74 6.05 -11.61 10.08
C SER A 74 5.61 -11.70 11.54
N VAL A 75 4.49 -11.07 11.90
CA VAL A 75 3.90 -11.17 13.25
C VAL A 75 3.41 -12.59 13.52
N SER A 76 2.75 -13.24 12.57
CA SER A 76 2.17 -14.58 12.72
C SER A 76 3.22 -15.66 12.94
N ILE A 77 4.38 -15.55 12.29
CA ILE A 77 5.52 -16.48 12.48
C ILE A 77 6.41 -16.12 13.66
N GLY A 78 6.00 -15.17 14.51
CA GLY A 78 6.65 -14.86 15.78
C GLY A 78 7.91 -14.00 15.68
N ILE A 79 8.14 -13.29 14.56
CA ILE A 79 9.25 -12.34 14.47
C ILE A 79 8.99 -11.16 15.39
N ASP A 80 10.01 -10.73 16.14
CA ASP A 80 9.92 -9.49 16.89
C ASP A 80 10.02 -8.27 15.97
N CYS A 81 8.84 -7.85 15.48
CA CYS A 81 8.70 -6.74 14.54
C CYS A 81 9.02 -5.37 15.15
N PHE A 82 9.20 -5.26 16.48
CA PHE A 82 9.71 -4.05 17.13
C PHE A 82 11.22 -4.07 17.35
N SER A 83 11.89 -5.17 17.00
CA SER A 83 13.35 -5.19 17.04
C SER A 83 13.93 -4.14 16.08
N TRP A 84 15.03 -3.49 16.48
CA TRP A 84 15.66 -2.47 15.63
C TRP A 84 16.17 -3.06 14.30
N GLN A 85 16.58 -4.33 14.30
CA GLN A 85 17.02 -5.05 13.10
C GLN A 85 15.87 -5.18 12.10
N TYR A 86 14.68 -5.58 12.58
CA TYR A 86 13.49 -5.71 11.72
C TYR A 86 13.06 -4.35 11.17
N LEU A 87 12.95 -3.34 12.03
CA LEU A 87 12.55 -1.99 11.62
C LEU A 87 13.51 -1.40 10.58
N LEU A 88 14.83 -1.54 10.79
CA LEU A 88 15.82 -1.08 9.81
C LEU A 88 15.70 -1.85 8.49
N THR A 89 15.49 -3.16 8.54
CA THR A 89 15.31 -4.00 7.34
C THR A 89 14.11 -3.52 6.54
N VAL A 90 12.95 -3.40 7.16
CA VAL A 90 11.71 -3.04 6.50
C VAL A 90 11.76 -1.60 5.98
N ILE A 91 12.21 -0.63 6.80
CA ILE A 91 12.30 0.77 6.38
C ILE A 91 13.31 0.95 5.25
N SER A 92 14.49 0.31 5.33
CA SER A 92 15.50 0.42 4.27
C SER A 92 15.02 -0.19 2.94
N ALA A 93 14.38 -1.35 2.99
CA ALA A 93 13.80 -1.99 1.82
C ALA A 93 12.73 -1.11 1.18
N TYR A 94 11.82 -0.59 2.00
CA TYR A 94 10.76 0.29 1.56
C TYR A 94 11.30 1.56 0.91
N MET A 95 12.26 2.22 1.56
CA MET A 95 12.89 3.44 1.04
C MET A 95 13.62 3.20 -0.27
N THR A 96 14.37 2.09 -0.37
CA THR A 96 15.07 1.72 -1.61
C THR A 96 14.07 1.49 -2.75
N GLY A 97 12.97 0.79 -2.48
CA GLY A 97 11.88 0.58 -3.44
C GLY A 97 11.24 1.90 -3.90
N CYS A 98 10.91 2.79 -2.95
CA CYS A 98 10.36 4.11 -3.27
C CYS A 98 11.31 4.95 -4.12
N ILE A 99 12.61 4.97 -3.79
CA ILE A 99 13.62 5.70 -4.56
C ILE A 99 13.69 5.13 -5.97
N LEU A 100 13.73 3.82 -6.12
CA LEU A 100 13.73 3.17 -7.44
C LEU A 100 12.46 3.50 -8.23
N ALA A 101 11.28 3.39 -7.61
CA ALA A 101 10.00 3.74 -8.26
C ALA A 101 9.98 5.20 -8.73
N TYR A 102 10.48 6.14 -7.90
CA TYR A 102 10.62 7.54 -8.30
C TYR A 102 11.52 7.71 -9.52
N TRP A 103 12.71 7.07 -9.54
CA TRP A 103 13.62 7.17 -10.67
C TRP A 103 13.08 6.49 -11.92
N LEU A 104 12.42 5.35 -11.79
CA LEU A 104 11.71 4.72 -12.91
C LEU A 104 10.65 5.67 -13.49
N GLY A 105 9.83 6.28 -12.63
CA GLY A 105 8.89 7.31 -13.06
C GLY A 105 9.57 8.48 -13.77
N ARG A 106 10.71 8.91 -13.28
CA ARG A 106 11.49 10.01 -13.86
C ARG A 106 12.10 9.68 -15.22
N TRP A 107 12.58 8.44 -15.41
CA TRP A 107 13.17 7.97 -16.67
C TRP A 107 12.12 7.69 -17.73
N PHE A 108 11.05 6.99 -17.36
CA PHE A 108 9.96 6.69 -18.27
C PHE A 108 9.00 7.87 -18.46
N GLY A 109 9.04 8.87 -17.58
CA GLY A 109 8.33 10.13 -17.66
C GLY A 109 6.82 9.96 -17.91
N VAL A 110 6.31 10.73 -18.88
CA VAL A 110 4.88 10.73 -19.23
C VAL A 110 4.35 9.35 -19.60
N LYS A 111 5.17 8.46 -20.19
CA LYS A 111 4.74 7.11 -20.58
C LYS A 111 4.40 6.24 -19.37
N ALA A 112 5.22 6.28 -18.32
CA ALA A 112 4.97 5.52 -17.10
C ALA A 112 3.72 6.02 -16.38
N VAL A 113 3.54 7.34 -16.30
CA VAL A 113 2.37 7.92 -15.65
C VAL A 113 1.09 7.68 -16.44
N LYS A 114 1.14 7.73 -17.78
CA LYS A 114 0.01 7.35 -18.64
C LYS A 114 -0.38 5.90 -18.46
N TRP A 115 0.59 5.02 -18.30
CA TRP A 115 0.33 3.61 -18.04
C TRP A 115 -0.42 3.41 -16.70
N CYS A 116 -0.08 4.19 -15.68
CA CYS A 116 -0.75 4.14 -14.37
C CYS A 116 -2.04 4.98 -14.30
N ALA A 117 -2.05 6.18 -14.91
CA ALA A 117 -3.14 7.14 -14.82
C ALA A 117 -4.19 7.01 -15.94
N GLY A 118 -3.87 6.34 -17.03
CA GLY A 118 -4.78 6.01 -18.13
C GLY A 118 -4.85 7.04 -19.26
N SER A 119 -4.66 8.35 -19.01
CA SER A 119 -4.75 9.37 -20.05
C SER A 119 -3.76 10.54 -19.87
N GLN A 120 -3.54 11.32 -20.95
CA GLN A 120 -2.74 12.55 -20.88
C GLN A 120 -3.40 13.58 -19.96
N GLU A 121 -4.71 13.70 -20.03
CA GLU A 121 -5.47 14.65 -19.21
C GLU A 121 -5.36 14.35 -17.72
N ASP A 122 -5.35 13.06 -17.35
CA ASP A 122 -5.14 12.64 -15.98
C ASP A 122 -3.70 12.92 -15.52
N TYR A 123 -2.70 12.72 -16.40
CA TYR A 123 -1.32 13.13 -16.12
C TYR A 123 -1.21 14.63 -15.83
N ASP A 124 -1.80 15.47 -16.68
CA ASP A 124 -1.73 16.91 -16.54
C ASP A 124 -2.41 17.36 -15.22
N LYS A 125 -3.55 16.76 -14.86
CA LYS A 125 -4.23 17.00 -13.57
C LYS A 125 -3.38 16.60 -12.38
N TRP A 126 -2.75 15.41 -12.41
CA TRP A 126 -1.87 14.95 -11.34
C TRP A 126 -0.61 15.81 -11.24
N SER A 127 -0.03 16.20 -12.38
CA SER A 127 1.13 17.08 -12.43
C SER A 127 0.82 18.44 -11.84
N GLU A 128 -0.31 19.05 -12.24
CA GLU A 128 -0.76 20.34 -11.71
C GLU A 128 -1.07 20.26 -10.21
N PHE A 129 -1.78 19.21 -9.78
CA PHE A 129 -2.11 18.99 -8.37
C PHE A 129 -0.86 18.86 -7.51
N LEU A 130 0.08 17.99 -7.89
CA LEU A 130 1.31 17.77 -7.13
C LEU A 130 2.21 19.01 -7.11
N ASN A 131 2.29 19.77 -8.19
CA ASN A 131 3.14 20.96 -8.24
C ASN A 131 2.54 22.18 -7.54
N LYS A 132 1.22 22.37 -7.55
CA LYS A 132 0.57 23.57 -6.94
C LYS A 132 0.22 23.40 -5.46
N LYS A 133 -0.32 22.24 -5.06
CA LYS A 133 -0.79 21.99 -3.67
C LYS A 133 -0.23 20.69 -3.09
N GLY A 134 0.56 19.94 -3.84
CA GLY A 134 0.83 18.54 -3.63
C GLY A 134 1.74 18.20 -2.46
N LYS A 135 2.55 19.12 -1.95
CA LYS A 135 3.50 18.76 -0.87
C LYS A 135 2.76 18.25 0.38
N ILE A 136 1.78 19.02 0.85
CA ILE A 136 1.01 18.66 2.05
C ILE A 136 0.15 17.41 1.76
N TRP A 137 -0.51 17.38 0.60
CA TRP A 137 -1.34 16.24 0.22
C TRP A 137 -0.52 14.98 -0.03
N TYR A 138 0.65 15.10 -0.67
CA TYR A 138 1.57 13.98 -0.84
C TYR A 138 1.97 13.39 0.52
N PHE A 139 2.38 14.25 1.45
CA PHE A 139 2.74 13.82 2.81
C PHE A 139 1.55 13.16 3.53
N ALA A 140 0.36 13.74 3.42
CA ALA A 140 -0.84 13.18 4.02
C ALA A 140 -1.19 11.79 3.45
N THR A 141 -1.05 11.58 2.14
CA THR A 141 -1.30 10.27 1.52
C THR A 141 -0.28 9.21 1.94
N VAL A 142 1.00 9.59 2.04
CA VAL A 142 2.07 8.68 2.48
C VAL A 142 1.98 8.36 3.97
N LEU A 143 1.41 9.26 4.77
CA LEU A 143 1.18 9.03 6.20
C LEU A 143 0.02 8.04 6.46
N PHE A 144 -0.94 7.96 5.53
CA PHE A 144 -2.12 7.12 5.69
C PHE A 144 -1.83 5.69 5.22
N PRO A 145 -1.73 4.69 6.14
CA PRO A 145 -1.15 3.37 5.83
C PRO A 145 -1.99 2.50 4.90
N PHE A 146 -3.23 2.88 4.61
CA PHE A 146 -4.15 2.13 3.75
C PHE A 146 -4.32 2.76 2.35
N PHE A 147 -3.60 3.82 2.06
CA PHE A 147 -3.67 4.44 0.75
C PHE A 147 -2.71 3.71 -0.22
N PRO A 148 -3.12 3.43 -1.47
CA PRO A 148 -2.24 2.80 -2.47
C PRO A 148 -1.21 3.83 -2.97
N ASP A 149 -0.27 4.18 -2.11
CA ASP A 149 0.70 5.26 -2.30
C ASP A 149 1.94 4.82 -3.11
N ASP A 150 2.12 3.52 -3.33
CA ASP A 150 3.24 2.98 -4.12
C ASP A 150 3.18 3.49 -5.57
N LEU A 151 1.98 3.54 -6.17
CA LEU A 151 1.79 4.14 -7.49
C LEU A 151 2.11 5.64 -7.51
N LEU A 152 1.87 6.35 -6.40
CA LEU A 152 2.22 7.77 -6.28
C LEU A 152 3.73 8.01 -6.33
N CYS A 153 4.54 7.04 -5.91
CA CYS A 153 5.99 7.13 -6.02
C CYS A 153 6.43 7.23 -7.48
N LEU A 154 5.86 6.39 -8.36
CA LEU A 154 6.13 6.43 -9.80
C LEU A 154 5.61 7.73 -10.43
N VAL A 155 4.40 8.16 -10.08
CA VAL A 155 3.79 9.41 -10.56
C VAL A 155 4.62 10.62 -10.14
N ALA A 156 5.06 10.69 -8.88
CA ALA A 156 5.91 11.77 -8.38
C ALA A 156 7.21 11.91 -9.17
N GLY A 157 7.84 10.79 -9.53
CA GLY A 157 9.00 10.79 -10.44
C GLY A 157 8.66 11.31 -11.82
N GLY A 158 7.57 10.84 -12.43
CA GLY A 158 7.12 11.21 -13.77
C GLY A 158 6.76 12.69 -13.91
N VAL A 159 6.15 13.30 -12.89
CA VAL A 159 5.86 14.75 -12.86
C VAL A 159 7.04 15.60 -12.37
N LYS A 160 8.20 15.00 -12.15
CA LYS A 160 9.42 15.67 -11.68
C LYS A 160 9.23 16.38 -10.33
N PHE A 161 8.46 15.77 -9.42
CA PHE A 161 8.27 16.28 -8.08
C PHE A 161 9.62 16.44 -7.34
N ASN A 162 9.72 17.38 -6.41
CA ASN A 162 10.99 17.64 -5.71
C ASN A 162 11.46 16.41 -4.94
N PHE A 163 12.62 15.85 -5.34
CA PHE A 163 13.16 14.60 -4.78
C PHE A 163 13.48 14.70 -3.29
N GLY A 164 14.05 15.82 -2.83
CA GLY A 164 14.39 15.99 -1.42
C GLY A 164 13.15 15.96 -0.53
N PHE A 165 12.10 16.68 -0.90
CA PHE A 165 10.82 16.61 -0.19
C PHE A 165 10.18 15.23 -0.28
N TYR A 166 10.22 14.61 -1.46
CA TYR A 166 9.74 13.25 -1.71
C TYR A 166 10.38 12.24 -0.76
N ALA A 167 11.72 12.24 -0.68
CA ALA A 167 12.48 11.30 0.15
C ALA A 167 12.18 11.47 1.64
N ILE A 168 12.16 12.72 2.13
CA ILE A 168 11.85 13.02 3.53
C ILE A 168 10.40 12.64 3.86
N ALA A 169 9.45 13.00 3.00
CA ALA A 169 8.04 12.69 3.21
C ALA A 169 7.79 11.17 3.26
N ASN A 170 8.40 10.39 2.35
CA ASN A 170 8.32 8.94 2.38
C ASN A 170 8.99 8.36 3.63
N PHE A 171 10.19 8.83 3.98
CA PHE A 171 10.89 8.32 5.15
C PHE A 171 10.05 8.51 6.42
N ILE A 172 9.58 9.72 6.67
CA ILE A 172 8.78 10.03 7.89
C ILE A 172 7.41 9.34 7.82
N GLY A 173 6.67 9.54 6.74
CA GLY A 173 5.30 9.04 6.63
C GLY A 173 5.23 7.52 6.68
N ARG A 174 6.10 6.84 5.93
CA ARG A 174 6.13 5.37 5.89
C ARG A 174 6.68 4.77 7.17
N SER A 175 7.70 5.37 7.80
CA SER A 175 8.18 4.89 9.10
C SER A 175 7.08 4.95 10.17
N ILE A 176 6.34 6.06 10.24
CA ILE A 176 5.20 6.19 11.16
C ILE A 176 4.10 5.19 10.79
N GLY A 177 3.75 5.08 9.51
CA GLY A 177 2.75 4.14 9.02
C GLY A 177 3.08 2.69 9.33
N LEU A 178 4.32 2.26 9.07
CA LEU A 178 4.81 0.90 9.38
C LEU A 178 4.77 0.59 10.88
N VAL A 179 5.30 1.49 11.70
CA VAL A 179 5.29 1.31 13.17
C VAL A 179 3.86 1.24 13.70
N THR A 180 2.98 2.12 13.22
CA THR A 180 1.56 2.10 13.58
C THR A 180 0.89 0.79 13.16
N MET A 181 1.16 0.31 11.94
CA MET A 181 0.61 -0.94 11.44
C MET A 181 1.08 -2.14 12.28
N ILE A 182 2.37 -2.22 12.59
CA ILE A 182 2.92 -3.28 13.47
C ILE A 182 2.26 -3.24 14.86
N ALA A 183 2.08 -2.04 15.42
CA ALA A 183 1.43 -1.88 16.72
C ALA A 183 -0.03 -2.37 16.69
N VAL A 184 -0.77 -2.05 15.62
CA VAL A 184 -2.14 -2.54 15.40
C VAL A 184 -2.17 -4.05 15.27
N LEU A 185 -1.30 -4.63 14.42
CA LEU A 185 -1.24 -6.08 14.21
C LEU A 185 -0.89 -6.84 15.50
N LYS A 186 0.09 -6.36 16.28
CA LYS A 186 0.42 -6.96 17.59
C LYS A 186 -0.71 -6.78 18.61
N GLY A 187 -1.37 -5.63 18.63
CA GLY A 187 -2.52 -5.38 19.48
C GLY A 187 -3.70 -6.33 19.19
N ILE A 188 -3.98 -6.54 17.90
CA ILE A 188 -5.00 -7.50 17.44
C ILE A 188 -4.59 -8.93 17.80
N GLY A 189 -3.33 -9.31 17.61
CA GLY A 189 -2.80 -10.63 17.99
C GLY A 189 -2.92 -10.90 19.48
N PHE A 190 -2.72 -9.87 20.33
CA PHE A 190 -2.89 -9.98 21.78
C PHE A 190 -4.35 -10.25 22.20
N ILE A 191 -5.33 -9.74 21.42
CA ILE A 191 -6.77 -9.98 21.63
C ILE A 191 -7.20 -11.36 21.06
N GLY A 192 -6.29 -12.13 20.47
CA GLY A 192 -6.61 -13.42 19.84
C GLY A 192 -7.17 -13.28 18.42
N GLY A 193 -7.05 -12.09 17.83
CA GLY A 193 -7.69 -11.75 16.56
C GLY A 193 -6.95 -12.15 15.28
N GLY A 194 -5.66 -12.37 15.29
CA GLY A 194 -4.85 -12.83 14.15
C GLY A 194 -5.43 -12.62 12.74
N PHE A 195 -5.15 -13.51 11.82
CA PHE A 195 -5.68 -13.51 10.45
C PHE A 195 -7.23 -13.48 10.37
N PRO A 196 -7.99 -14.24 11.20
CA PRO A 196 -9.46 -14.18 11.11
C PRO A 196 -10.04 -12.78 11.36
N PHE A 197 -9.44 -12.02 12.28
CA PHE A 197 -9.88 -10.65 12.55
C PHE A 197 -9.60 -9.72 11.38
N MET A 198 -8.44 -9.85 10.73
CA MET A 198 -8.09 -9.05 9.56
C MET A 198 -9.02 -9.36 8.37
N ILE A 199 -9.40 -10.62 8.17
CA ILE A 199 -10.40 -11.01 7.18
C ILE A 199 -11.73 -10.29 7.45
N ILE A 200 -12.18 -10.23 8.69
CA ILE A 200 -13.40 -9.51 9.07
C ILE A 200 -13.26 -8.01 8.75
N VAL A 201 -12.15 -7.39 9.13
CA VAL A 201 -11.89 -5.96 8.88
C VAL A 201 -11.95 -5.65 7.38
N TRP A 202 -11.28 -6.45 6.54
CA TRP A 202 -11.28 -6.25 5.10
C TRP A 202 -12.65 -6.55 4.47
N THR A 203 -13.37 -7.53 4.99
CA THR A 203 -14.74 -7.81 4.53
C THR A 203 -15.69 -6.65 4.84
N VAL A 204 -15.61 -6.08 6.03
CA VAL A 204 -16.40 -4.89 6.41
C VAL A 204 -16.03 -3.68 5.57
N ALA A 205 -14.73 -3.44 5.33
CA ALA A 205 -14.26 -2.37 4.46
C ALA A 205 -14.81 -2.53 3.03
N LEU A 206 -14.71 -3.73 2.46
CA LEU A 206 -15.24 -4.05 1.14
C LEU A 206 -16.76 -3.83 1.03
N LEU A 207 -17.52 -4.27 2.03
CA LEU A 207 -18.96 -4.04 2.06
C LEU A 207 -19.29 -2.54 2.11
N ALA A 208 -18.58 -1.76 2.93
CA ALA A 208 -18.76 -0.32 3.01
C ALA A 208 -18.47 0.38 1.68
N GLU A 209 -17.39 -0.02 0.99
CA GLU A 209 -17.02 0.51 -0.33
C GLU A 209 -18.06 0.16 -1.41
N ILE A 210 -18.58 -1.08 -1.41
CA ILE A 210 -19.63 -1.53 -2.33
C ILE A 210 -20.91 -0.74 -2.08
N ILE A 211 -21.32 -0.58 -0.83
CA ILE A 211 -22.51 0.21 -0.46
C ILE A 211 -22.35 1.66 -0.92
N ALA A 212 -21.20 2.28 -0.65
CA ALA A 212 -20.92 3.65 -1.08
C ALA A 212 -20.98 3.78 -2.62
N TRP A 213 -20.42 2.81 -3.34
CA TRP A 213 -20.47 2.76 -4.80
C TRP A 213 -21.89 2.62 -5.33
N LEU A 214 -22.68 1.70 -4.74
CA LEU A 214 -24.09 1.50 -5.12
C LEU A 214 -24.92 2.77 -4.87
N VAL A 215 -24.82 3.38 -3.69
CA VAL A 215 -25.54 4.63 -3.36
C VAL A 215 -25.22 5.74 -4.35
N LEU A 216 -23.94 5.91 -4.71
CA LEU A 216 -23.53 6.92 -5.67
C LEU A 216 -23.99 6.59 -7.10
N LYS A 217 -24.05 5.31 -7.46
CA LYS A 217 -24.54 4.85 -8.77
C LYS A 217 -26.05 5.05 -8.90
N TYR A 218 -26.83 4.62 -7.92
CA TYR A 218 -28.29 4.75 -7.97
C TYR A 218 -28.78 6.20 -7.89
N LYS A 219 -28.09 7.06 -7.14
CA LYS A 219 -28.39 8.51 -7.16
C LYS A 219 -28.20 9.18 -8.54
N LYS A 220 -27.60 8.47 -9.52
CA LYS A 220 -27.44 8.89 -10.91
C LYS A 220 -28.68 8.54 -11.77
N GLY A 221 -29.40 7.46 -11.47
CA GLY A 221 -30.59 7.03 -12.22
C GLY A 221 -31.81 7.94 -12.03
N GLY A 222 -32.00 8.48 -10.83
CA GLY A 222 -33.17 9.30 -10.52
C GLY A 222 -33.15 10.75 -11.01
N LYS A 223 -32.09 11.20 -11.72
CA LYS A 223 -31.99 12.57 -12.28
C LYS A 223 -32.19 12.63 -13.81
N ASN A 224 -32.30 11.52 -14.47
CA ASN A 224 -32.54 11.43 -15.92
C ASN A 224 -33.98 11.13 -16.30
N GLU A 225 -34.90 11.04 -15.32
CA GLU A 225 -36.34 10.77 -15.56
C GLU A 225 -37.25 11.91 -15.12
N SER A 226 -36.70 13.13 -14.94
CA SER A 226 -37.50 14.31 -14.65
C SER A 226 -37.22 15.46 -15.61
#